data_3811f8ff082288ed0d573c8a41f6fac1
#
_entry.id   3811f8ff082288ed0d573c8a41f6fac1
#
_cell.length_a   1.000
_cell.length_b   1.000
_cell.length_c   1.000
_cell.angle_alpha   90.00
_cell.angle_beta   90.00
_cell.angle_gamma   90.00
#
_symmetry.space_group_name_H-M   'P 1'
#
loop_
_entity.id
_entity.type
_entity.pdbx_description
1 polymer ?
#
loop_
_entity_poly.entity_id
_entity_poly.type
_entity_poly.pdbx_seq_one_letter_code
_entity_poly.pdbx_strand_id
1 'polypeptide(L)'
;HEKKIVLDEELAPYVWSFEADWQKNHFGLPEIEDLIVEFGVIEQDPETPTFILGKCYVKQDTTPRIVIDTTRWDKMSDVRRETLMYHELGHCALFRQHVEGVNTSIMNPLLISSKTYEENREELLEELFDPNKYNDWKVLGLHDHTDCNH
;
A
#
# COMPACT_ATOMS: atom_id res chain seq x y z
N HIS A 1 -17.30 11.94 -13.73
CA HIS A 1 -16.71 10.75 -13.12
C HIS A 1 -17.24 10.54 -11.71
N GLU A 2 -17.84 9.41 -11.47
CA GLU A 2 -18.31 9.06 -10.14
C GLU A 2 -17.19 8.46 -9.30
N LYS A 3 -17.08 8.97 -8.08
CA LYS A 3 -16.16 8.46 -7.09
C LYS A 3 -16.62 7.07 -6.63
N LYS A 4 -15.73 6.08 -6.68
CA LYS A 4 -16.05 4.72 -6.25
C LYS A 4 -15.06 4.29 -5.17
N ILE A 5 -15.53 4.25 -3.93
CA ILE A 5 -14.75 3.79 -2.79
C ILE A 5 -15.51 2.67 -2.10
N VAL A 6 -14.90 1.49 -2.08
CA VAL A 6 -15.45 0.31 -1.42
C VAL A 6 -14.38 -0.26 -0.50
N LEU A 7 -14.56 -0.11 0.79
CA LEU A 7 -13.57 -0.50 1.80
C LEU A 7 -14.17 -1.56 2.72
N ASP A 8 -13.43 -2.66 2.89
CA ASP A 8 -13.75 -3.60 3.95
C ASP A 8 -13.72 -2.86 5.28
N GLU A 9 -14.68 -3.16 6.15
CA GLU A 9 -14.87 -2.48 7.42
C GLU A 9 -13.62 -2.52 8.32
N GLU A 10 -12.94 -3.65 8.36
CA GLU A 10 -11.73 -3.80 9.17
C GLU A 10 -10.53 -3.04 8.59
N LEU A 11 -10.47 -2.89 7.26
CA LEU A 11 -9.38 -2.22 6.58
C LEU A 11 -9.57 -0.72 6.43
N ALA A 12 -10.80 -0.24 6.49
CA ALA A 12 -11.13 1.17 6.30
C ALA A 12 -10.36 2.13 7.24
N PRO A 13 -10.17 1.83 8.53
CA PRO A 13 -9.43 2.75 9.41
C PRO A 13 -8.00 3.03 8.94
N TYR A 14 -7.36 2.08 8.30
CA TYR A 14 -6.00 2.27 7.77
C TYR A 14 -5.99 3.22 6.58
N VAL A 15 -7.03 3.17 5.75
CA VAL A 15 -7.17 4.09 4.62
C VAL A 15 -7.38 5.51 5.12
N TRP A 16 -8.23 5.70 6.12
CA TRP A 16 -8.50 7.02 6.71
C TRP A 16 -7.26 7.57 7.41
N SER A 17 -6.52 6.72 8.12
CA SER A 17 -5.26 7.11 8.75
C SER A 17 -4.23 7.53 7.70
N PHE A 18 -4.14 6.80 6.60
CA PHE A 18 -3.26 7.13 5.49
C PHE A 18 -3.59 8.51 4.90
N GLU A 19 -4.87 8.80 4.67
CA GLU A 19 -5.29 10.11 4.17
C GLU A 19 -4.93 11.24 5.15
N ALA A 20 -5.12 11.00 6.44
CA ALA A 20 -4.79 11.99 7.47
C ALA A 20 -3.29 12.25 7.53
N ASP A 21 -2.46 11.21 7.44
CA ASP A 21 -1.01 11.34 7.43
C ASP A 21 -0.52 12.02 6.15
N TRP A 22 -1.16 11.73 5.02
CA TRP A 22 -0.86 12.39 3.76
C TRP A 22 -1.11 13.89 3.86
N GLN A 23 -2.25 14.31 4.44
CA GLN A 23 -2.58 15.72 4.62
C GLN A 23 -1.53 16.47 5.47
N LYS A 24 -0.94 15.80 6.45
CA LYS A 24 0.10 16.41 7.29
C LYS A 24 1.41 16.64 6.54
N ASN A 25 1.68 15.82 5.55
CA ASN A 25 2.96 15.81 4.83
C ASN A 25 2.90 16.45 3.46
N HIS A 26 1.75 16.96 3.06
CA HIS A 26 1.58 17.49 1.73
C HIS A 26 0.59 18.65 1.71
N PHE A 27 0.93 19.70 0.95
CA PHE A 27 0.01 20.83 0.74
C PHE A 27 -1.00 20.47 -0.33
N GLY A 28 -2.26 20.60 -0.01
CA GLY A 28 -3.36 20.26 -0.88
C GLY A 28 -4.33 19.34 -0.17
N LEU A 29 -5.39 18.97 -0.84
CA LEU A 29 -6.38 18.07 -0.29
C LEU A 29 -6.17 16.69 -0.93
N PRO A 30 -5.38 15.82 -0.29
CA PRO A 30 -5.27 14.47 -0.80
C PRO A 30 -6.63 13.80 -0.68
N GLU A 31 -7.12 13.33 -1.79
CA GLU A 31 -8.38 12.65 -1.83
C GLU A 31 -8.25 11.41 -2.69
N ILE A 32 -8.57 10.28 -2.08
CA ILE A 32 -8.64 9.03 -2.83
C ILE A 32 -10.00 9.02 -3.54
N GLU A 33 -9.98 9.04 -4.87
CA GLU A 33 -11.20 9.12 -5.65
C GLU A 33 -11.81 7.76 -5.93
N ASP A 34 -10.98 6.78 -6.28
CA ASP A 34 -11.42 5.44 -6.58
C ASP A 34 -10.52 4.44 -5.87
N LEU A 35 -11.13 3.52 -5.13
CA LEU A 35 -10.35 2.48 -4.46
C LEU A 35 -11.28 1.38 -3.97
N ILE A 36 -10.87 0.13 -4.20
CA ILE A 36 -11.49 -1.04 -3.58
C ILE A 36 -10.45 -1.68 -2.70
N VAL A 37 -10.79 -1.91 -1.44
CA VAL A 37 -9.90 -2.60 -0.48
C VAL A 37 -10.67 -3.74 0.14
N GLU A 38 -10.14 -4.94 -0.03
CA GLU A 38 -10.85 -6.15 0.39
C GLU A 38 -9.88 -7.24 0.87
N PHE A 39 -10.42 -8.18 1.63
CA PHE A 39 -9.71 -9.40 1.99
C PHE A 39 -9.90 -10.44 0.89
N GLY A 40 -8.91 -11.32 0.78
CA GLY A 40 -9.00 -12.45 -0.12
C GLY A 40 -7.96 -13.50 0.24
N VAL A 41 -8.05 -14.65 -0.40
CA VAL A 41 -7.03 -15.69 -0.25
C VAL A 41 -6.05 -15.52 -1.40
N ILE A 42 -4.81 -15.18 -1.06
CA ILE A 42 -3.76 -15.00 -2.06
C ILE A 42 -3.00 -16.32 -2.20
N GLU A 43 -2.93 -16.83 -3.44
CA GLU A 43 -2.19 -18.04 -3.73
C GLU A 43 -0.71 -17.83 -3.47
N GLN A 44 -0.10 -18.71 -2.69
CA GLN A 44 1.30 -18.62 -2.30
C GLN A 44 2.12 -19.65 -3.07
N ASP A 45 3.34 -19.26 -3.44
CA ASP A 45 4.30 -20.19 -4.03
C ASP A 45 5.00 -20.94 -2.91
N PRO A 46 4.83 -22.26 -2.81
CA PRO A 46 5.45 -23.04 -1.73
C PRO A 46 6.97 -23.07 -1.78
N GLU A 47 7.56 -22.73 -2.93
CA GLU A 47 9.02 -22.70 -3.09
C GLU A 47 9.65 -21.37 -2.70
N THR A 48 8.83 -20.34 -2.52
CA THR A 48 9.29 -19.00 -2.14
C THR A 48 9.35 -18.89 -0.61
N PRO A 49 10.48 -18.43 -0.03
CA PRO A 49 10.60 -18.33 1.42
C PRO A 49 9.76 -17.22 2.06
N THR A 50 9.24 -16.30 1.27
CA THR A 50 8.40 -15.20 1.74
C THR A 50 6.96 -15.38 1.29
N PHE A 51 6.03 -14.77 2.03
CA PHE A 51 4.61 -14.79 1.67
C PHE A 51 4.21 -13.48 0.99
N ILE A 52 3.28 -13.59 0.06
CA ILE A 52 2.62 -12.41 -0.50
C ILE A 52 1.50 -12.06 0.47
N LEU A 53 1.60 -10.90 1.12
CA LEU A 53 0.65 -10.46 2.13
C LEU A 53 -0.46 -9.58 1.54
N GLY A 54 -0.15 -8.90 0.44
CA GLY A 54 -1.10 -8.03 -0.23
C GLY A 54 -0.73 -7.81 -1.68
N LYS A 55 -1.72 -7.37 -2.45
CA LYS A 55 -1.54 -7.04 -3.87
C LYS A 55 -2.29 -5.76 -4.19
N CYS A 56 -1.71 -4.94 -5.05
CA CYS A 56 -2.39 -3.80 -5.65
C CYS A 56 -2.57 -4.07 -7.14
N TYR A 57 -3.81 -3.99 -7.59
CA TYR A 57 -4.17 -4.11 -9.02
C TYR A 57 -4.45 -2.72 -9.55
N VAL A 58 -3.61 -2.23 -10.44
CA VAL A 58 -3.78 -0.94 -11.11
C VAL A 58 -3.77 -1.18 -12.61
N LYS A 59 -4.86 -0.82 -13.27
CA LYS A 59 -4.99 -0.96 -14.71
C LYS A 59 -5.76 0.24 -15.23
N GLN A 60 -5.39 0.72 -16.42
CA GLN A 60 -6.05 1.84 -17.05
C GLN A 60 -7.56 1.61 -17.16
N ASP A 61 -8.35 2.64 -16.84
CA ASP A 61 -9.81 2.65 -16.90
C ASP A 61 -10.50 1.68 -15.93
N THR A 62 -9.79 1.22 -14.92
CA THR A 62 -10.37 0.40 -13.86
C THR A 62 -10.12 1.02 -12.49
N THR A 63 -10.97 0.70 -11.53
CA THR A 63 -10.80 1.13 -10.15
C THR A 63 -9.61 0.38 -9.53
N PRO A 64 -8.62 1.09 -8.96
CA PRO A 64 -7.54 0.41 -8.23
C PRO A 64 -8.08 -0.48 -7.12
N ARG A 65 -7.48 -1.64 -6.95
CA ARG A 65 -7.93 -2.64 -5.99
C ARG A 65 -6.79 -3.18 -5.16
N ILE A 66 -6.97 -3.16 -3.84
CA ILE A 66 -6.05 -3.78 -2.89
C ILE A 66 -6.70 -5.05 -2.36
N VAL A 67 -5.98 -6.15 -2.42
CA VAL A 67 -6.38 -7.43 -1.81
C VAL A 67 -5.38 -7.77 -0.72
N ILE A 68 -5.87 -8.02 0.49
CA ILE A 68 -5.05 -8.38 1.65
C ILE A 68 -5.32 -9.84 1.99
N ASP A 69 -4.25 -10.63 2.18
CA ASP A 69 -4.39 -12.04 2.49
C ASP A 69 -5.00 -12.25 3.88
N THR A 70 -6.17 -12.87 3.91
CA THR A 70 -6.96 -13.06 5.13
C THR A 70 -6.18 -13.86 6.18
N THR A 71 -5.55 -14.95 5.76
CA THR A 71 -4.89 -15.87 6.68
C THR A 71 -3.71 -15.22 7.41
N ARG A 72 -2.91 -14.44 6.67
CA ARG A 72 -1.72 -13.81 7.24
C ARG A 72 -2.08 -12.59 8.08
N TRP A 73 -3.10 -11.87 7.68
CA TRP A 73 -3.54 -10.68 8.41
C TRP A 73 -3.84 -10.97 9.88
N ASP A 74 -4.51 -12.07 10.15
CA ASP A 74 -4.90 -12.44 11.51
C ASP A 74 -3.70 -12.64 12.45
N LYS A 75 -2.54 -12.94 11.88
CA LYS A 75 -1.31 -13.20 12.64
C LYS A 75 -0.42 -11.97 12.78
N MET A 76 -0.80 -10.85 12.20
CA MET A 76 0.02 -9.65 12.17
C MET A 76 -0.30 -8.72 13.34
N SER A 77 0.76 -8.04 13.85
CA SER A 77 0.60 -6.97 14.83
C SER A 77 -0.03 -5.74 14.17
N ASP A 78 -0.54 -4.82 14.98
CA ASP A 78 -1.11 -3.56 14.48
C ASP A 78 -0.09 -2.75 13.68
N VAL A 79 1.16 -2.70 14.15
CA VAL A 79 2.24 -2.00 13.44
C VAL A 79 2.50 -2.63 12.07
N ARG A 80 2.53 -3.95 12.02
CA ARG A 80 2.75 -4.68 10.78
C ARG A 80 1.60 -4.46 9.80
N ARG A 81 0.38 -4.45 10.31
CA ARG A 81 -0.82 -4.18 9.51
C ARG A 81 -0.78 -2.78 8.91
N GLU A 82 -0.44 -1.77 9.71
CA GLU A 82 -0.32 -0.41 9.21
C GLU A 82 0.77 -0.31 8.13
N THR A 83 1.93 -0.92 8.36
CA THR A 83 3.03 -0.91 7.40
C THR A 83 2.61 -1.53 6.08
N LEU A 84 1.95 -2.69 6.13
CA LEU A 84 1.45 -3.35 4.92
C LEU A 84 0.43 -2.49 4.19
N MET A 85 -0.55 -1.96 4.91
CA MET A 85 -1.59 -1.14 4.30
C MET A 85 -1.01 0.12 3.66
N TYR A 86 -0.06 0.78 4.32
CA TYR A 86 0.59 1.97 3.76
C TYR A 86 1.43 1.63 2.53
N HIS A 87 2.04 0.46 2.51
CA HIS A 87 2.77 -0.03 1.34
C HIS A 87 1.81 -0.21 0.14
N GLU A 88 0.70 -0.93 0.36
CA GLU A 88 -0.27 -1.16 -0.72
C GLU A 88 -0.96 0.14 -1.17
N LEU A 89 -1.28 1.02 -0.23
CA LEU A 89 -1.84 2.33 -0.57
C LEU A 89 -0.83 3.20 -1.33
N GLY A 90 0.46 3.05 -1.02
CA GLY A 90 1.51 3.69 -1.80
C GLY A 90 1.43 3.29 -3.28
N HIS A 91 1.18 2.03 -3.57
CA HIS A 91 0.97 1.56 -4.94
C HIS A 91 -0.36 2.03 -5.52
N CYS A 92 -1.45 1.85 -4.80
CA CYS A 92 -2.80 2.03 -5.35
C CYS A 92 -3.34 3.45 -5.26
N ALA A 93 -2.85 4.29 -4.35
CA ALA A 93 -3.33 5.66 -4.19
C ALA A 93 -2.32 6.70 -4.68
N LEU A 94 -1.03 6.45 -4.52
CA LEU A 94 0.04 7.36 -4.93
C LEU A 94 0.75 6.90 -6.20
N PHE A 95 0.42 5.73 -6.68
CA PHE A 95 1.03 5.11 -7.86
C PHE A 95 2.56 5.01 -7.75
N ARG A 96 3.03 4.73 -6.51
CA ARG A 96 4.44 4.51 -6.22
C ARG A 96 4.88 3.12 -6.68
N GLN A 97 6.09 3.03 -7.19
CA GLN A 97 6.75 1.75 -7.48
C GLN A 97 7.61 1.35 -6.28
N HIS A 98 8.12 0.12 -6.30
CA HIS A 98 9.07 -0.31 -5.28
C HIS A 98 10.33 0.54 -5.31
N VAL A 99 10.85 0.84 -4.11
CA VAL A 99 12.15 1.48 -3.92
C VAL A 99 13.10 0.38 -3.47
N GLU A 100 14.17 0.17 -4.24
CA GLU A 100 15.16 -0.87 -3.91
C GLU A 100 15.84 -0.58 -2.57
N GLY A 101 16.13 -1.64 -1.84
CA GLY A 101 16.76 -1.54 -0.54
C GLY A 101 16.07 -2.41 0.49
N VAL A 102 16.60 -2.38 1.72
CA VAL A 102 16.05 -3.11 2.86
C VAL A 102 15.93 -2.14 4.03
N ASN A 103 14.74 -2.06 4.61
CA ASN A 103 14.45 -1.20 5.76
C ASN A 103 14.72 0.30 5.52
N THR A 104 14.59 0.77 4.26
CA THR A 104 14.88 2.16 3.90
C THR A 104 13.63 2.94 3.48
N SER A 105 12.56 2.26 3.11
CA SER A 105 11.33 2.87 2.61
C SER A 105 10.15 1.94 2.85
N ILE A 106 8.99 2.54 3.11
CA ILE A 106 7.74 1.77 3.15
C ILE A 106 7.51 1.05 1.81
N MET A 107 8.05 1.60 0.72
CA MET A 107 7.92 1.02 -0.61
C MET A 107 9.01 0.01 -0.98
N ASN A 108 9.81 -0.44 -0.02
CA ASN A 108 10.77 -1.52 -0.31
C ASN A 108 10.04 -2.80 -0.72
N PRO A 109 10.63 -3.60 -1.64
CA PRO A 109 10.00 -4.86 -2.09
C PRO A 109 9.68 -5.83 -0.96
N LEU A 110 10.58 -5.92 0.04
CA LEU A 110 10.30 -6.62 1.28
C LEU A 110 9.81 -5.61 2.29
N LEU A 111 8.71 -5.93 2.95
CA LEU A 111 8.12 -5.04 3.94
C LEU A 111 9.12 -4.75 5.05
N ILE A 112 9.29 -3.46 5.37
CA ILE A 112 10.25 -3.05 6.42
C ILE A 112 9.84 -3.65 7.77
N SER A 113 10.83 -3.85 8.64
CA SER A 113 10.56 -4.42 9.96
C SER A 113 9.73 -3.46 10.81
N SER A 114 8.96 -4.01 11.74
CA SER A 114 8.16 -3.22 12.66
C SER A 114 9.03 -2.27 13.49
N LYS A 115 10.21 -2.72 13.89
CA LYS A 115 11.15 -1.89 14.64
C LYS A 115 11.58 -0.68 13.83
N THR A 116 11.98 -0.86 12.58
CA THR A 116 12.39 0.24 11.71
C THR A 116 11.23 1.21 11.49
N TYR A 117 10.04 0.68 11.26
CA TYR A 117 8.85 1.52 11.06
C TYR A 117 8.56 2.39 12.28
N GLU A 118 8.54 1.79 13.48
CA GLU A 118 8.26 2.53 14.70
C GLU A 118 9.33 3.58 15.01
N GLU A 119 10.60 3.24 14.84
CA GLU A 119 11.71 4.15 15.16
C GLU A 119 11.86 5.30 14.17
N ASN A 120 11.43 5.12 12.91
CA ASN A 120 11.65 6.10 11.84
C ASN A 120 10.37 6.51 11.12
N ARG A 121 9.25 6.41 11.79
CA ARG A 121 7.95 6.61 11.15
C ARG A 121 7.82 7.96 10.44
N GLU A 122 8.25 9.04 11.07
CA GLU A 122 8.13 10.38 10.48
C GLU A 122 8.93 10.50 9.17
N GLU A 123 10.19 10.05 9.17
CA GLU A 123 11.03 10.10 7.98
C GLU A 123 10.50 9.17 6.89
N LEU A 124 9.98 8.02 7.28
CA LEU A 124 9.40 7.07 6.33
C LEU A 124 8.15 7.64 5.67
N LEU A 125 7.31 8.35 6.43
CA LEU A 125 6.13 9.00 5.87
C LEU A 125 6.49 10.18 4.97
N GLU A 126 7.51 10.95 5.31
CA GLU A 126 8.01 12.01 4.43
C GLU A 126 8.47 11.45 3.09
N GLU A 127 9.15 10.33 3.10
CA GLU A 127 9.59 9.66 1.88
C GLU A 127 8.39 9.12 1.10
N LEU A 128 7.44 8.48 1.79
CA LEU A 128 6.25 7.92 1.16
C LEU A 128 5.43 9.01 0.44
N PHE A 129 5.23 10.14 1.08
CA PHE A 129 4.37 11.22 0.58
C PHE A 129 5.12 12.30 -0.21
N ASP A 130 6.36 12.05 -0.61
CA ASP A 130 7.12 12.97 -1.44
C ASP A 130 6.53 12.96 -2.86
N PRO A 131 5.90 14.07 -3.31
CA PRO A 131 5.25 14.10 -4.63
C PRO A 131 6.22 13.93 -5.80
N ASN A 132 7.52 14.18 -5.59
CA ASN A 132 8.52 13.96 -6.62
C ASN A 132 8.75 12.48 -6.91
N LYS A 133 8.26 11.59 -6.05
CA LYS A 133 8.42 10.15 -6.17
C LYS A 133 7.17 9.44 -6.68
N TYR A 134 6.08 10.19 -6.90
CA TYR A 134 4.86 9.61 -7.46
C TYR A 134 5.06 9.35 -8.94
N ASN A 135 4.55 8.23 -9.40
CA ASN A 135 4.56 7.91 -10.82
C ASN A 135 3.23 8.30 -11.45
N ASP A 136 3.28 8.62 -12.76
CA ASP A 136 2.08 8.76 -13.54
C ASP A 136 1.41 7.37 -13.58
N TRP A 137 0.12 7.31 -13.24
CA TRP A 137 -0.63 6.07 -13.27
C TRP A 137 -0.56 5.38 -14.65
N LYS A 138 -0.32 6.13 -15.72
CA LYS A 138 -0.15 5.56 -17.06
C LYS A 138 1.08 4.66 -17.15
N VAL A 139 2.11 4.96 -16.38
CA VAL A 139 3.31 4.13 -16.32
C VAL A 139 2.99 2.81 -15.58
N LEU A 140 2.28 2.89 -14.46
CA LEU A 140 1.85 1.72 -13.72
C LEU A 140 0.71 0.97 -14.42
N GLY A 141 -0.11 1.68 -15.19
CA GLY A 141 -1.21 1.10 -15.95
C GLY A 141 -0.79 0.11 -17.04
N LEU A 142 0.52 0.03 -17.32
CA LEU A 142 1.06 -0.99 -18.21
C LEU A 142 1.15 -2.36 -17.51
N HIS A 143 0.97 -2.40 -16.20
CA HIS A 143 0.99 -3.61 -15.39
C HIS A 143 -0.43 -3.91 -14.88
N ASP A 144 -0.84 -5.17 -14.95
CA ASP A 144 -2.15 -5.57 -14.46
C ASP A 144 -2.22 -5.55 -12.93
N HIS A 145 -1.08 -5.75 -12.28
CA HIS A 145 -1.01 -5.78 -10.83
C HIS A 145 0.43 -5.59 -10.37
N THR A 146 0.57 -5.27 -9.10
CA THR A 146 1.86 -5.25 -8.42
C THR A 146 1.82 -6.28 -7.30
N ASP A 147 2.68 -7.28 -7.38
CA ASP A 147 2.82 -8.32 -6.36
C ASP A 147 3.88 -7.89 -5.36
N CYS A 148 3.52 -7.93 -4.09
CA CYS A 148 4.43 -7.56 -3.01
C CYS A 148 4.70 -8.77 -2.13
N ASN A 149 5.96 -9.20 -2.10
CA ASN A 149 6.43 -10.28 -1.24
C ASN A 149 6.93 -9.71 0.07
N HIS A 150 6.32 -10.12 1.16
CA HIS A 150 6.61 -9.52 2.47
C HIS A 150 6.96 -10.56 3.53
#